data_efa8b8521509b0c17fd231b3b84952ea
#
_entry.id   efa8b8521509b0c17fd231b3b84952ea
#
_cell.length_a   1.000
_cell.length_b   1.000
_cell.length_c   1.000
_cell.angle_alpha   90.00
_cell.angle_beta   90.00
_cell.angle_gamma   90.00
#
_symmetry.space_group_name_H-M   'P 1'
#
loop_
_entity.id
_entity.type
_entity.pdbx_description
1 polymer ?
#
loop_
_entity_poly.entity_id
_entity_poly.type
_entity_poly.pdbx_seq_one_letter_code
_entity_poly.pdbx_strand_id
1 'polypeptide(L)'
;MSRLPRLRGRQLIVALRRVGFEVVRVKGSHHFLQHADGRMTVVPVHSGEEIGPGLLNRILNDCELTRENLESMMLSCAAGRITTPVAAEI
;
A
#
# COMPACT_ATOMS: atom_id res chain seq x y z
N MET A 1 -10.83 -2.20 -19.10
CA MET A 1 -10.73 -1.28 -18.15
C MET A 1 -10.43 -1.82 -16.82
N SER A 2 -9.43 -1.33 -16.20
CA SER A 2 -9.06 -1.91 -14.95
C SER A 2 -9.82 -1.27 -13.82
N ARG A 3 -10.13 -2.08 -12.85
CA ARG A 3 -10.76 -1.67 -11.69
C ARG A 3 -9.81 -1.76 -10.58
N LEU A 4 -9.84 -0.83 -9.65
CA LEU A 4 -9.03 -0.93 -8.45
C LEU A 4 -9.55 -2.07 -7.59
N PRO A 5 -8.66 -2.88 -7.02
CA PRO A 5 -9.09 -3.95 -6.15
C PRO A 5 -9.69 -3.41 -4.86
N ARG A 6 -10.54 -4.19 -4.23
CA ARG A 6 -11.08 -3.83 -2.95
C ARG A 6 -10.16 -4.32 -1.87
N LEU A 7 -9.71 -3.38 -1.04
CA LEU A 7 -8.72 -3.66 -0.03
C LEU A 7 -9.15 -3.09 1.30
N ARG A 8 -8.79 -3.78 2.35
CA ARG A 8 -8.87 -3.22 3.67
C ARG A 8 -7.58 -2.47 3.94
N GLY A 9 -7.65 -1.54 4.90
CA GLY A 9 -6.48 -0.73 5.21
C GLY A 9 -5.26 -1.56 5.53
N ARG A 10 -5.45 -2.64 6.30
CA ARG A 10 -4.34 -3.51 6.65
C ARG A 10 -3.67 -4.13 5.44
N GLN A 11 -4.49 -4.57 4.49
CA GLN A 11 -3.95 -5.20 3.30
C GLN A 11 -3.14 -4.20 2.49
N LEU A 12 -3.63 -2.97 2.41
CA LEU A 12 -2.91 -1.93 1.70
C LEU A 12 -1.59 -1.61 2.39
N ILE A 13 -1.59 -1.57 3.72
CA ILE A 13 -0.36 -1.30 4.45
C ILE A 13 0.66 -2.41 4.17
N VAL A 14 0.24 -3.66 4.17
CA VAL A 14 1.15 -4.76 3.88
C VAL A 14 1.75 -4.60 2.49
N ALA A 15 0.92 -4.25 1.51
CA ALA A 15 1.41 -4.06 0.16
C ALA A 15 2.40 -2.90 0.08
N LEU A 16 2.11 -1.79 0.75
CA LEU A 16 3.00 -0.63 0.73
C LEU A 16 4.33 -0.93 1.41
N ARG A 17 4.30 -1.74 2.47
CA ARG A 17 5.53 -2.09 3.14
C ARG A 17 6.44 -2.90 2.23
N ARG A 18 5.88 -3.67 1.32
CA ARG A 18 6.69 -4.45 0.40
C ARG A 18 7.47 -3.59 -0.57
N VAL A 19 7.00 -2.37 -0.80
CA VAL A 19 7.71 -1.46 -1.70
C VAL A 19 8.47 -0.37 -0.95
N GLY A 20 8.68 -0.56 0.36
CA GLY A 20 9.58 0.30 1.09
C GLY A 20 8.95 1.30 2.02
N PHE A 21 7.62 1.29 2.13
CA PHE A 21 6.96 2.18 3.08
C PHE A 21 6.93 1.52 4.45
N GLU A 22 6.99 2.33 5.49
CA GLU A 22 6.90 1.83 6.85
C GLU A 22 5.96 2.70 7.65
N VAL A 23 5.27 2.09 8.60
CA VAL A 23 4.41 2.82 9.50
C VAL A 23 5.28 3.54 10.50
N VAL A 24 5.24 4.87 10.45
CA VAL A 24 6.05 5.70 11.34
C VAL A 24 5.24 6.28 12.47
N ARG A 25 3.92 6.19 12.38
CA ARG A 25 3.08 6.75 13.42
C ARG A 25 1.67 6.20 13.27
N VAL A 26 1.01 5.99 14.38
CA VAL A 26 -0.40 5.58 14.39
C VAL A 26 -1.14 6.53 15.30
N LYS A 27 -2.23 7.09 14.79
CA LYS A 27 -3.07 7.97 15.58
C LYS A 27 -4.51 7.56 15.36
N GLY A 28 -5.11 6.94 16.37
CA GLY A 28 -6.43 6.37 16.22
C GLY A 28 -6.42 5.33 15.13
N SER A 29 -7.27 5.48 14.14
CA SER A 29 -7.32 4.54 13.02
C SER A 29 -6.41 4.97 11.89
N HIS A 30 -5.74 6.09 12.00
CA HIS A 30 -4.88 6.60 10.92
C HIS A 30 -3.46 6.10 11.09
N HIS A 31 -2.97 5.39 10.09
CA HIS A 31 -1.59 4.90 10.07
C HIS A 31 -0.81 5.74 9.09
N PHE A 32 0.23 6.38 9.59
CA PHE A 32 1.08 7.25 8.77
C PHE A 32 2.26 6.42 8.29
N LEU A 33 2.44 6.38 6.97
CA LEU A 33 3.52 5.61 6.38
C LEU A 33 4.48 6.55 5.66
N GLN A 34 5.73 6.17 5.65
CA GLN A 34 6.76 6.97 5.01
C GLN A 34 7.76 6.05 4.33
N HIS A 35 8.18 6.46 3.14
CA HIS A 35 9.23 5.78 2.40
C HIS A 35 10.55 6.48 2.68
N ALA A 36 11.65 5.75 2.55
CA ALA A 36 12.96 6.31 2.79
C ALA A 36 13.27 7.50 1.88
N ASP A 37 12.62 7.55 0.71
CA ASP A 37 12.85 8.65 -0.22
C ASP A 37 11.99 9.88 0.09
N GLY A 38 11.20 9.84 1.15
CA GLY A 38 10.42 11.00 1.59
C GLY A 38 8.95 10.97 1.25
N ARG A 39 8.51 10.02 0.46
CA ARG A 39 7.08 9.92 0.16
C ARG A 39 6.31 9.51 1.41
N MET A 40 5.15 10.08 1.58
CA MET A 40 4.35 9.82 2.77
C MET A 40 2.89 9.66 2.40
N THR A 41 2.18 8.85 3.16
CA THR A 41 0.75 8.74 2.99
C THR A 41 0.11 8.36 4.31
N VAL A 42 -1.22 8.41 4.34
CA VAL A 42 -2.00 8.02 5.51
C VAL A 42 -3.02 6.98 5.06
N VAL A 43 -3.03 5.85 5.76
CA VAL A 43 -3.98 4.79 5.47
C VAL A 43 -4.87 4.60 6.68
N PRO A 44 -6.18 4.83 6.56
CA PRO A 44 -7.09 4.56 7.67
C PRO A 44 -7.35 3.06 7.78
N VAL A 45 -7.36 2.56 9.00
CA VAL A 45 -7.63 1.16 9.25
C VAL A 45 -8.85 1.06 10.14
N HIS A 46 -9.97 0.68 9.54
CA HIS A 46 -11.21 0.47 10.29
C HIS A 46 -11.58 -0.99 10.15
N SER A 47 -11.92 -1.58 11.26
CA SER A 47 -12.23 -3.00 11.29
C SER A 47 -13.36 -3.32 10.30
N GLY A 48 -13.09 -4.23 9.39
CA GLY A 48 -14.11 -4.69 8.46
C GLY A 48 -14.43 -3.75 7.32
N GLU A 49 -13.78 -2.59 7.24
CA GLU A 49 -14.06 -1.64 6.18
C GLU A 49 -13.00 -1.70 5.10
N GLU A 50 -13.46 -1.50 3.87
CA GLU A 50 -12.58 -1.47 2.72
C GLU A 50 -12.25 -0.05 2.35
N ILE A 51 -11.09 0.12 1.73
CA ILE A 51 -10.66 1.42 1.22
C ILE A 51 -11.46 1.70 -0.04
N GLY A 52 -12.18 2.81 -0.07
CA GLY A 52 -12.94 3.18 -1.25
C GLY A 52 -12.04 3.59 -2.40
N PRO A 53 -12.57 3.58 -3.63
CA PRO A 53 -11.74 3.89 -4.79
C PRO A 53 -11.17 5.31 -4.78
N GLY A 54 -11.92 6.27 -4.28
CA GLY A 54 -11.41 7.63 -4.21
C GLY A 54 -10.23 7.75 -3.28
N LEU A 55 -10.34 7.16 -2.11
CA LEU A 55 -9.26 7.21 -1.14
C LEU A 55 -8.07 6.40 -1.63
N LEU A 56 -8.32 5.26 -2.25
CA LEU A 56 -7.24 4.45 -2.77
C LEU A 56 -6.46 5.21 -3.83
N ASN A 57 -7.14 5.91 -4.73
CA ASN A 57 -6.47 6.72 -5.72
C ASN A 57 -5.60 7.79 -5.06
N ARG A 58 -6.12 8.40 -4.02
CA ARG A 58 -5.37 9.43 -3.32
C ARG A 58 -4.11 8.86 -2.69
N ILE A 59 -4.25 7.70 -2.05
CA ILE A 59 -3.10 7.05 -1.43
C ILE A 59 -2.06 6.69 -2.48
N LEU A 60 -2.49 6.16 -3.61
CA LEU A 60 -1.56 5.83 -4.69
C LEU A 60 -0.85 7.07 -5.19
N ASN A 61 -1.57 8.17 -5.35
CA ASN A 61 -0.95 9.42 -5.76
C ASN A 61 0.09 9.90 -4.76
N ASP A 62 -0.24 9.82 -3.47
CA ASP A 62 0.70 10.22 -2.43
C ASP A 62 1.96 9.40 -2.50
N CYS A 63 1.82 8.13 -2.83
CA CYS A 63 2.95 7.21 -2.91
C CYS A 63 3.61 7.21 -4.27
N GLU A 64 3.06 7.96 -5.23
CA GLU A 64 3.56 8.00 -6.59
C GLU A 64 3.53 6.62 -7.24
N LEU A 65 2.45 5.91 -6.99
CA LEU A 65 2.26 4.56 -7.52
C LEU A 65 1.09 4.56 -8.50
N THR A 66 1.13 3.64 -9.44
CA THR A 66 0.05 3.47 -10.40
C THR A 66 -0.83 2.30 -10.00
N ARG A 67 -1.95 2.16 -10.71
CA ARG A 67 -2.81 0.99 -10.51
C ARG A 67 -2.07 -0.29 -10.83
N GLU A 68 -1.28 -0.26 -11.89
CA GLU A 68 -0.48 -1.43 -12.26
C GLU A 68 0.49 -1.79 -11.16
N ASN A 69 1.10 -0.78 -10.54
CA ASN A 69 1.99 -1.03 -9.42
C ASN A 69 1.25 -1.72 -8.30
N LEU A 70 0.04 -1.25 -8.01
CA LEU A 70 -0.75 -1.84 -6.95
C LEU A 70 -1.08 -3.30 -7.26
N GLU A 71 -1.48 -3.57 -8.48
CA GLU A 71 -1.80 -4.94 -8.87
C GLU A 71 -0.60 -5.85 -8.71
N SER A 72 0.56 -5.37 -9.11
CA SER A 72 1.79 -6.15 -8.93
C SER A 72 2.07 -6.42 -7.47
N MET A 73 1.88 -5.42 -6.62
CA MET A 73 2.10 -5.59 -5.19
C MET A 73 1.15 -6.63 -4.61
N MET A 74 -0.09 -6.60 -5.05
CA MET A 74 -1.07 -7.54 -4.55
C MET A 74 -0.77 -8.96 -5.02
N LEU A 75 -0.37 -9.10 -6.27
CA LEU A 75 -0.01 -10.42 -6.77
C LEU A 75 1.18 -10.99 -6.02
N SER A 76 2.16 -10.16 -5.73
CA SER A 76 3.31 -10.60 -4.94
C SER A 76 2.88 -11.07 -3.58
N CYS A 77 1.97 -10.34 -2.95
CA CYS A 77 1.46 -10.75 -1.66
C CYS A 77 0.75 -12.08 -1.75
N ALA A 78 -0.04 -12.25 -2.80
CA ALA A 78 -0.79 -13.48 -2.95
C ALA A 78 0.14 -14.66 -3.20
N ALA A 79 1.20 -14.42 -3.96
CA ALA A 79 2.16 -15.47 -4.27
C ALA A 79 2.93 -15.89 -3.03
N GLY A 80 3.09 -14.98 -2.11
CA GLY A 80 3.74 -15.35 -0.88
C GLY A 80 5.22 -15.45 -0.93
N ARG A 81 5.86 -15.30 -2.06
CA ARG A 81 7.24 -15.43 -2.13
C ARG A 81 7.87 -14.44 -2.71
N ILE A 82 8.44 -14.13 -2.71
CA ILE A 82 9.05 -13.32 -3.22
C ILE A 82 9.88 -12.92 -3.11
N THR A 83 10.21 -12.70 -3.12
CA THR A 83 10.86 -12.35 -3.13
C THR A 83 11.58 -11.72 -3.31
N THR A 84 11.79 -11.46 -3.09
CA THR A 84 12.52 -10.87 -3.12
C THR A 84 13.07 -10.38 -3.72
N PRO A 85 13.28 -10.34 -4.03
CA PRO A 85 14.13 -9.93 -4.62
C PRO A 85 14.18 -8.84 -5.04
N VAL A 86 13.77 -8.59 -5.17
CA VAL A 86 13.67 -7.63 -5.64
C VAL A 86 14.27 -6.80 -5.15
N ALA A 87 14.02 -6.80 -4.44
CA ALA A 87 14.48 -5.99 -3.90
C ALA A 87 15.68 -5.83 -4.05
N ALA A 88 15.97 -6.52 -3.94
CA ALA A 88 17.13 -6.48 -4.00
C ALA A 88 17.60 -5.70 -4.94
N GLU A 89 17.41 -5.55 -5.55
CA GLU A 89 17.99 -4.93 -6.37
C GLU A 89 17.93 -3.83 -6.40
N ILE A 90 17.77 -3.50 -6.04
CA ILE A 90 17.79 -2.37 -6.14
C ILE A 90 18.52 -1.83 -5.89
#